data_8966b2b3591f7d834310b0ae527ee2d8
#
_entry.id   8966b2b3591f7d834310b0ae527ee2d8
#
_cell.length_a   1.000
_cell.length_b   1.000
_cell.length_c   1.000
_cell.angle_alpha   90.00
_cell.angle_beta   90.00
_cell.angle_gamma   90.00
#
_symmetry.space_group_name_H-M   'P 1'
#
loop_
_entity.id
_entity.type
_entity.pdbx_description
1 polymer ?
#
loop_
_entity_poly.entity_id
_entity_poly.type
_entity_poly.pdbx_seq_one_letter_code
_entity_poly.pdbx_strand_id
1 'polypeptide(L)'
;NLPICFADGKNEQARMQMALGATEAGIAFNNSSVTIVHGMSRPIGALFHIAHGVSNAVLLPACMEFAIQENTARFAEIARIMEVATDETDDMTAAKAFVAEVTRFCKELNIPSVEEILNKNGFTKDDFLAQLDKMATDALDSGSPANTMRQPTKEEIIEIYKKLF
;
A
#
# COMPACT_ATOMS: atom_id res chain seq x y z
N ASN A 1 -7.97 15.32 -4.76
CA ASN A 1 -7.46 15.80 -6.06
C ASN A 1 -7.04 14.67 -7.01
N LEU A 2 -6.56 13.50 -6.52
CA LEU A 2 -6.13 12.40 -7.41
C LEU A 2 -7.25 11.87 -8.33
N PRO A 3 -8.50 11.62 -7.86
CA PRO A 3 -9.59 11.24 -8.76
C PRO A 3 -9.90 12.30 -9.82
N ILE A 4 -9.80 13.58 -9.47
CA ILE A 4 -10.00 14.67 -10.43
C ILE A 4 -8.92 14.65 -11.50
N CYS A 5 -7.65 14.47 -11.11
CA CYS A 5 -6.54 14.35 -12.06
C CYS A 5 -6.63 13.09 -12.91
N PHE A 6 -7.19 12.01 -12.37
CA PHE A 6 -7.38 10.75 -13.10
C PHE A 6 -8.48 10.90 -14.16
N ALA A 7 -9.56 11.59 -13.83
CA ALA A 7 -10.66 11.87 -14.76
C ALA A 7 -10.29 12.95 -15.80
N ASP A 8 -9.59 14.00 -15.37
CA ASP A 8 -9.13 15.11 -16.22
C ASP A 8 -7.68 15.49 -15.92
N GLY A 9 -6.76 14.90 -16.66
CA GLY A 9 -5.32 15.17 -16.53
C GLY A 9 -4.89 16.60 -16.89
N LYS A 10 -5.79 17.45 -17.40
CA LYS A 10 -5.54 18.85 -17.75
C LYS A 10 -6.03 19.84 -16.68
N ASN A 11 -6.68 19.37 -15.61
CA ASN A 11 -7.11 20.22 -14.51
C ASN A 11 -5.89 20.75 -13.74
N GLU A 12 -5.44 21.95 -14.09
CA GLU A 12 -4.21 22.55 -13.55
C GLU A 12 -4.27 22.73 -12.02
N GLN A 13 -5.42 23.11 -11.48
CA GLN A 13 -5.59 23.30 -10.03
C GLN A 13 -5.42 21.99 -9.28
N ALA A 14 -6.08 20.92 -9.73
CA ALA A 14 -5.95 19.60 -9.12
C ALA A 14 -4.52 19.05 -9.25
N ARG A 15 -3.87 19.25 -10.40
CA ARG A 15 -2.48 18.85 -10.62
C ARG A 15 -1.49 19.59 -9.73
N MET A 16 -1.70 20.89 -9.50
CA MET A 16 -0.89 21.68 -8.59
C MET A 16 -1.02 21.17 -7.14
N GLN A 17 -2.24 20.85 -6.70
CA GLN A 17 -2.47 20.26 -5.38
C GLN A 17 -1.83 18.87 -5.24
N MET A 18 -1.88 18.06 -6.30
CA MET A 18 -1.18 16.76 -6.32
C MET A 18 0.35 16.92 -6.26
N ALA A 19 0.91 17.90 -6.95
CA ALA A 19 2.35 18.19 -6.90
C ALA A 19 2.78 18.64 -5.50
N LEU A 20 1.97 19.50 -4.84
CA LEU A 20 2.19 19.91 -3.46
C LEU A 20 2.16 18.71 -2.52
N GLY A 21 1.09 17.91 -2.56
CA GLY A 21 0.95 16.71 -1.73
C GLY A 21 2.08 15.70 -1.95
N ALA A 22 2.54 15.51 -3.20
CA ALA A 22 3.69 14.66 -3.50
C ALA A 22 4.99 15.19 -2.86
N THR A 23 5.18 16.52 -2.85
CA THR A 23 6.33 17.17 -2.21
C THR A 23 6.28 16.99 -0.69
N GLU A 24 5.14 17.21 -0.07
CA GLU A 24 4.92 17.02 1.37
C GLU A 24 5.14 15.56 1.78
N ALA A 25 4.62 14.59 1.00
CA ALA A 25 4.87 13.18 1.20
C ALA A 25 6.37 12.85 1.07
N GLY A 26 7.06 13.46 0.11
CA GLY A 26 8.51 13.33 -0.06
C GLY A 26 9.29 13.80 1.17
N ILE A 27 8.93 14.94 1.75
CA ILE A 27 9.52 15.46 2.98
C ILE A 27 9.22 14.51 4.14
N ALA A 28 7.98 14.03 4.27
CA ALA A 28 7.58 13.12 5.34
C ALA A 28 8.38 11.82 5.32
N PHE A 29 8.41 11.09 4.20
CA PHE A 29 9.10 9.80 4.15
C PHE A 29 10.64 9.94 4.19
N ASN A 30 11.20 11.06 3.75
CA ASN A 30 12.64 11.32 3.89
C ASN A 30 13.07 11.44 5.36
N ASN A 31 12.15 11.84 6.25
CA ASN A 31 12.40 11.93 7.68
C ASN A 31 12.01 10.65 8.45
N SER A 32 11.01 9.90 7.99
CA SER A 32 10.49 8.71 8.68
C SER A 32 10.92 7.38 8.06
N SER A 33 11.57 7.42 6.89
CA SER A 33 11.86 6.25 6.05
C SER A 33 10.60 5.60 5.48
N VAL A 34 10.79 4.54 4.69
CA VAL A 34 9.74 3.72 4.11
C VAL A 34 9.49 2.47 4.94
N THR A 35 8.31 1.86 4.83
CA THR A 35 7.83 0.80 5.70
C THR A 35 7.61 -0.53 4.96
N ILE A 36 6.78 -1.41 5.52
CA ILE A 36 6.46 -2.75 5.01
C ILE A 36 6.05 -2.75 3.53
N VAL A 37 5.26 -1.76 3.07
CA VAL A 37 4.81 -1.68 1.67
C VAL A 37 6.01 -1.68 0.72
N HIS A 38 6.98 -0.82 0.97
CA HIS A 38 8.19 -0.71 0.15
C HIS A 38 9.12 -1.92 0.29
N GLY A 39 9.23 -2.48 1.49
CA GLY A 39 9.99 -3.71 1.71
C GLY A 39 9.44 -4.86 0.87
N MET A 40 8.13 -5.03 0.87
CA MET A 40 7.44 -6.09 0.13
C MET A 40 7.35 -5.82 -1.38
N SER A 41 7.31 -4.56 -1.82
CA SER A 41 7.18 -4.24 -3.24
C SER A 41 8.45 -4.48 -4.05
N ARG A 42 9.63 -4.31 -3.42
CA ARG A 42 10.92 -4.46 -4.11
C ARG A 42 11.14 -5.85 -4.70
N PRO A 43 10.98 -6.97 -3.97
CA PRO A 43 11.12 -8.29 -4.55
C PRO A 43 10.07 -8.60 -5.62
N ILE A 44 8.84 -8.11 -5.49
CA ILE A 44 7.82 -8.23 -6.55
C ILE A 44 8.33 -7.55 -7.84
N GLY A 45 8.80 -6.32 -7.73
CA GLY A 45 9.33 -5.57 -8.88
C GLY A 45 10.51 -6.27 -9.54
N ALA A 46 11.44 -6.78 -8.74
CA ALA A 46 12.66 -7.44 -9.22
C ALA A 46 12.39 -8.79 -9.91
N LEU A 47 11.51 -9.62 -9.36
CA LEU A 47 11.24 -10.97 -9.85
C LEU A 47 10.22 -11.00 -10.98
N PHE A 48 9.22 -10.13 -10.95
CA PHE A 48 8.09 -10.18 -11.88
C PHE A 48 7.99 -8.97 -12.80
N HIS A 49 9.02 -8.11 -12.80
CA HIS A 49 9.11 -6.93 -13.66
C HIS A 49 7.91 -5.96 -13.51
N ILE A 50 7.40 -5.84 -12.29
CA ILE A 50 6.29 -4.95 -11.97
C ILE A 50 6.83 -3.57 -11.60
N ALA A 51 6.27 -2.52 -12.21
CA ALA A 51 6.66 -1.15 -11.93
C ALA A 51 6.47 -0.81 -10.43
N HIS A 52 7.44 -0.13 -9.82
CA HIS A 52 7.49 0.13 -8.38
C HIS A 52 6.21 0.75 -7.80
N GLY A 53 5.67 1.79 -8.46
CA GLY A 53 4.42 2.41 -8.00
C GLY A 53 3.22 1.46 -8.04
N VAL A 54 3.16 0.57 -9.04
CA VAL A 54 2.10 -0.42 -9.16
C VAL A 54 2.23 -1.48 -8.08
N SER A 55 3.43 -2.03 -7.85
CA SER A 55 3.66 -3.01 -6.79
C SER A 55 3.37 -2.45 -5.39
N ASN A 56 3.67 -1.17 -5.14
CA ASN A 56 3.24 -0.51 -3.90
C ASN A 56 1.73 -0.40 -3.80
N ALA A 57 1.04 0.00 -4.88
CA ALA A 57 -0.41 0.20 -4.86
C ALA A 57 -1.19 -1.10 -4.62
N VAL A 58 -0.77 -2.22 -5.23
CA VAL A 58 -1.45 -3.52 -5.04
C VAL A 58 -1.23 -4.09 -3.64
N LEU A 59 -0.10 -3.78 -2.99
CA LEU A 59 0.21 -4.19 -1.62
C LEU A 59 -0.48 -3.33 -0.56
N LEU A 60 -0.78 -2.08 -0.89
CA LEU A 60 -1.16 -1.06 0.09
C LEU A 60 -2.34 -1.49 0.97
N PRO A 61 -3.48 -1.98 0.45
CA PRO A 61 -4.60 -2.37 1.30
C PRO A 61 -4.25 -3.46 2.32
N ALA A 62 -3.58 -4.52 1.87
CA ALA A 62 -3.23 -5.66 2.73
C ALA A 62 -2.18 -5.29 3.80
N CYS A 63 -1.22 -4.43 3.44
CA CYS A 63 -0.24 -3.91 4.39
C CYS A 63 -0.89 -2.96 5.42
N MET A 64 -1.86 -2.14 5.02
CA MET A 64 -2.59 -1.27 5.96
C MET A 64 -3.46 -2.10 6.90
N GLU A 65 -4.16 -3.11 6.40
CA GLU A 65 -4.92 -4.05 7.25
C GLU A 65 -4.04 -4.71 8.32
N PHE A 66 -2.80 -5.04 7.97
CA PHE A 66 -1.82 -5.55 8.93
C PHE A 66 -1.41 -4.47 9.94
N ALA A 67 -1.11 -3.27 9.49
CA ALA A 67 -0.51 -2.21 10.31
C ALA A 67 -1.49 -1.59 11.33
N ILE A 68 -2.80 -1.51 11.03
CA ILE A 68 -3.80 -0.88 11.92
C ILE A 68 -3.90 -1.54 13.30
N GLN A 69 -3.47 -2.78 13.46
CA GLN A 69 -3.63 -3.54 14.71
C GLN A 69 -2.75 -3.02 15.85
N GLU A 70 -1.57 -2.46 15.56
CA GLU A 70 -0.64 -1.96 16.57
C GLU A 70 -0.68 -0.43 16.73
N ASN A 71 -1.31 0.28 15.81
CA ASN A 71 -1.41 1.73 15.86
C ASN A 71 -2.80 2.23 15.47
N THR A 72 -3.82 1.59 15.99
CA THR A 72 -5.24 1.81 15.67
C THR A 72 -5.63 3.28 15.76
N ALA A 73 -5.24 3.97 16.84
CA ALA A 73 -5.58 5.38 17.08
C ALA A 73 -5.03 6.30 15.96
N ARG A 74 -3.80 6.04 15.47
CA ARG A 74 -3.22 6.86 14.39
C ARG A 74 -3.96 6.66 13.07
N PHE A 75 -4.33 5.42 12.74
CA PHE A 75 -5.12 5.14 11.56
C PHE A 75 -6.56 5.66 11.66
N ALA A 76 -7.14 5.66 12.86
CA ALA A 76 -8.42 6.29 13.14
C ALA A 76 -8.39 7.81 12.91
N GLU A 77 -7.32 8.48 13.36
CA GLU A 77 -7.10 9.90 13.09
C GLU A 77 -7.05 10.18 11.58
N ILE A 78 -6.33 9.36 10.82
CA ILE A 78 -6.27 9.47 9.36
C ILE A 78 -7.67 9.28 8.74
N ALA A 79 -8.45 8.30 9.22
CA ALA A 79 -9.82 8.08 8.73
C ALA A 79 -10.72 9.30 8.95
N ARG A 80 -10.59 9.97 10.11
CA ARG A 80 -11.35 11.19 10.42
C ARG A 80 -10.91 12.36 9.52
N ILE A 81 -9.61 12.54 9.30
CA ILE A 81 -9.09 13.56 8.37
C ILE A 81 -9.57 13.30 6.93
N MET A 82 -9.70 12.03 6.54
CA MET A 82 -10.25 11.64 5.24
C MET A 82 -11.79 11.69 5.18
N GLU A 83 -12.46 12.07 6.27
CA GLU A 83 -13.92 12.15 6.38
C GLU A 83 -14.66 10.82 6.14
N VAL A 84 -13.97 9.68 6.37
CA VAL A 84 -14.56 8.33 6.28
C VAL A 84 -14.97 7.77 7.65
N ALA A 85 -14.73 8.53 8.70
CA ALA A 85 -15.19 8.28 10.07
C ALA A 85 -15.47 9.62 10.77
N THR A 86 -16.27 9.59 11.84
CA THR A 86 -16.54 10.77 12.67
C THR A 86 -15.79 10.69 13.99
N ASP A 87 -15.82 11.78 14.78
CA ASP A 87 -15.20 11.81 16.10
C ASP A 87 -15.88 10.84 17.10
N GLU A 88 -17.15 10.49 16.87
CA GLU A 88 -17.90 9.52 17.69
C GLU A 88 -17.61 8.06 17.31
N THR A 89 -16.95 7.81 16.15
CA THR A 89 -16.59 6.46 15.71
C THR A 89 -15.44 5.94 16.56
N ASP A 90 -15.57 4.73 17.13
CA ASP A 90 -14.47 4.09 17.85
C ASP A 90 -13.26 3.86 16.94
N ASP A 91 -12.06 3.88 17.52
CA ASP A 91 -10.81 3.87 16.77
C ASP A 91 -10.63 2.63 15.89
N MET A 92 -11.06 1.46 16.32
CA MET A 92 -10.92 0.25 15.51
C MET A 92 -11.84 0.28 14.29
N THR A 93 -13.06 0.74 14.45
CA THR A 93 -14.01 0.92 13.35
C THR A 93 -13.53 1.99 12.39
N ALA A 94 -13.04 3.13 12.90
CA ALA A 94 -12.46 4.18 12.08
C ALA A 94 -11.22 3.70 11.29
N ALA A 95 -10.30 2.99 11.93
CA ALA A 95 -9.12 2.43 11.26
C ALA A 95 -9.49 1.42 10.16
N LYS A 96 -10.51 0.60 10.37
CA LYS A 96 -11.05 -0.30 9.33
C LYS A 96 -11.70 0.48 8.18
N ALA A 97 -12.40 1.58 8.48
CA ALA A 97 -12.96 2.46 7.45
C ALA A 97 -11.85 3.06 6.56
N PHE A 98 -10.71 3.46 7.15
CA PHE A 98 -9.53 3.87 6.39
C PHE A 98 -9.06 2.79 5.42
N VAL A 99 -8.90 1.53 5.87
CA VAL A 99 -8.47 0.42 5.00
C VAL A 99 -9.49 0.18 3.87
N ALA A 100 -10.78 0.23 4.19
CA ALA A 100 -11.85 0.09 3.20
C ALA A 100 -11.79 1.21 2.15
N GLU A 101 -11.53 2.45 2.57
CA GLU A 101 -11.38 3.59 1.67
C GLU A 101 -10.16 3.47 0.77
N VAL A 102 -9.01 3.04 1.30
CA VAL A 102 -7.82 2.76 0.48
C VAL A 102 -8.13 1.70 -0.58
N THR A 103 -8.85 0.64 -0.20
CA THR A 103 -9.25 -0.43 -1.13
C THR A 103 -10.20 0.11 -2.21
N ARG A 104 -11.19 0.93 -1.83
CA ARG A 104 -12.11 1.57 -2.76
C ARG A 104 -11.35 2.45 -3.74
N PHE A 105 -10.42 3.24 -3.22
CA PHE A 105 -9.61 4.17 -4.00
C PHE A 105 -8.73 3.47 -5.04
N CYS A 106 -8.09 2.36 -4.68
CA CYS A 106 -7.35 1.54 -5.63
C CYS A 106 -8.23 1.03 -6.79
N LYS A 107 -9.46 0.60 -6.48
CA LYS A 107 -10.43 0.16 -7.50
C LYS A 107 -10.87 1.31 -8.42
N GLU A 108 -11.19 2.47 -7.86
CA GLU A 108 -11.60 3.66 -8.61
C GLU A 108 -10.51 4.13 -9.58
N LEU A 109 -9.25 4.01 -9.17
CA LEU A 109 -8.09 4.36 -10.00
C LEU A 109 -7.66 3.25 -10.96
N ASN A 110 -8.45 2.18 -11.08
CA ASN A 110 -8.16 1.03 -11.94
C ASN A 110 -6.79 0.39 -11.65
N ILE A 111 -6.37 0.33 -10.39
CA ILE A 111 -5.18 -0.44 -10.01
C ILE A 111 -5.46 -1.92 -10.30
N PRO A 112 -4.68 -2.56 -11.19
CA PRO A 112 -4.93 -3.94 -11.57
C PRO A 112 -4.63 -4.91 -10.41
N SER A 113 -5.22 -6.11 -10.44
CA SER A 113 -4.86 -7.18 -9.53
C SER A 113 -3.44 -7.70 -9.80
N VAL A 114 -2.83 -8.32 -8.78
CA VAL A 114 -1.51 -8.96 -8.96
C VAL A 114 -1.57 -10.01 -10.07
N GLU A 115 -2.64 -10.81 -10.12
CA GLU A 115 -2.80 -11.85 -11.13
C GLU A 115 -2.88 -11.29 -12.56
N GLU A 116 -3.61 -10.20 -12.77
CA GLU A 116 -3.65 -9.50 -14.08
C GLU A 116 -2.27 -9.01 -14.51
N ILE A 117 -1.49 -8.46 -13.57
CA ILE A 117 -0.14 -7.95 -13.86
C ILE A 117 0.82 -9.09 -14.16
N LEU A 118 0.79 -10.17 -13.37
CA LEU A 118 1.62 -11.35 -13.58
C LEU A 118 1.36 -11.94 -14.96
N ASN A 119 0.10 -12.19 -15.31
CA ASN A 119 -0.30 -12.73 -16.61
C ASN A 119 0.17 -11.84 -17.77
N LYS A 120 0.06 -10.54 -17.64
CA LYS A 120 0.55 -9.56 -18.64
C LYS A 120 2.07 -9.65 -18.82
N ASN A 121 2.81 -9.95 -17.77
CA ASN A 121 4.27 -10.04 -17.77
C ASN A 121 4.78 -11.47 -18.06
N GLY A 122 3.89 -12.42 -18.33
CA GLY A 122 4.25 -13.81 -18.69
C GLY A 122 4.52 -14.73 -17.49
N PHE A 123 4.02 -14.37 -16.31
CA PHE A 123 4.11 -15.15 -15.08
C PHE A 123 2.74 -15.63 -14.64
N THR A 124 2.72 -16.69 -13.84
CA THR A 124 1.52 -17.27 -13.26
C THR A 124 1.45 -17.01 -11.76
N LYS A 125 0.27 -17.25 -11.17
CA LYS A 125 0.11 -17.30 -9.70
C LYS A 125 1.05 -18.32 -9.06
N ASP A 126 1.25 -19.48 -9.67
CA ASP A 126 2.14 -20.52 -9.13
C ASP A 126 3.60 -20.08 -9.13
N ASP A 127 4.05 -19.33 -10.15
CA ASP A 127 5.38 -18.72 -10.17
C ASP A 127 5.56 -17.76 -8.99
N PHE A 128 4.53 -16.96 -8.68
CA PHE A 128 4.56 -16.04 -7.54
C PHE A 128 4.60 -16.80 -6.22
N LEU A 129 3.73 -17.79 -6.04
CA LEU A 129 3.66 -18.58 -4.82
C LEU A 129 4.96 -19.36 -4.55
N ALA A 130 5.65 -19.83 -5.59
CA ALA A 130 6.95 -20.48 -5.48
C ALA A 130 8.06 -19.57 -4.95
N GLN A 131 7.91 -18.24 -5.03
CA GLN A 131 8.90 -17.27 -4.58
C GLN A 131 8.60 -16.66 -3.19
N LEU A 132 7.52 -17.03 -2.53
CA LEU A 132 7.07 -16.42 -1.27
C LEU A 132 8.16 -16.37 -0.20
N ASP A 133 8.88 -17.49 -0.01
CA ASP A 133 9.93 -17.60 1.01
C ASP A 133 11.08 -16.62 0.72
N LYS A 134 11.54 -16.59 -0.53
CA LYS A 134 12.58 -15.66 -0.97
C LYS A 134 12.11 -14.20 -0.85
N MET A 135 10.92 -13.88 -1.34
CA MET A 135 10.39 -12.51 -1.29
C MET A 135 10.23 -12.01 0.14
N ALA A 136 9.79 -12.87 1.07
CA ALA A 136 9.66 -12.49 2.47
C ALA A 136 11.02 -12.24 3.13
N THR A 137 12.03 -13.06 2.80
CA THR A 137 13.41 -12.84 3.26
C THR A 137 13.97 -11.53 2.71
N ASP A 138 13.90 -11.31 1.39
CA ASP A 138 14.38 -10.08 0.73
C ASP A 138 13.68 -8.83 1.29
N ALA A 139 12.38 -8.94 1.60
CA ALA A 139 11.63 -7.85 2.21
C ALA A 139 12.17 -7.47 3.58
N LEU A 140 12.42 -8.45 4.45
CA LEU A 140 13.00 -8.23 5.79
C LEU A 140 14.43 -7.69 5.72
N ASP A 141 15.26 -8.28 4.87
CA ASP A 141 16.66 -7.89 4.67
C ASP A 141 16.79 -6.45 4.15
N SER A 142 15.76 -5.92 3.50
CA SER A 142 15.72 -4.52 3.09
C SER A 142 15.71 -3.53 4.26
N GLY A 143 15.42 -3.97 5.48
CA GLY A 143 15.26 -3.16 6.68
C GLY A 143 13.99 -2.30 6.72
N SER A 144 13.27 -2.17 5.60
CA SER A 144 12.09 -1.30 5.52
C SER A 144 10.91 -1.76 6.39
N PRO A 145 10.60 -3.06 6.52
CA PRO A 145 9.53 -3.52 7.40
C PRO A 145 9.74 -3.18 8.88
N ALA A 146 11.00 -3.05 9.32
CA ALA A 146 11.32 -2.67 10.70
C ALA A 146 10.88 -1.23 11.06
N ASN A 147 10.62 -0.38 10.08
CA ASN A 147 10.09 0.97 10.29
C ASN A 147 8.56 0.98 10.41
N THR A 148 7.88 -0.16 10.25
CA THR A 148 6.44 -0.26 10.46
C THR A 148 6.14 -0.34 11.95
N MET A 149 5.12 0.36 12.43
CA MET A 149 4.73 0.36 13.85
C MET A 149 4.49 -1.07 14.36
N ARG A 150 3.85 -1.92 13.57
CA ARG A 150 3.79 -3.36 13.77
C ARG A 150 4.88 -4.02 12.92
N GLN A 151 5.93 -4.51 13.57
CA GLN A 151 7.00 -5.22 12.88
C GLN A 151 6.55 -6.63 12.48
N PRO A 152 6.59 -6.99 11.18
CA PRO A 152 6.12 -8.28 10.74
C PRO A 152 7.18 -9.38 10.94
N THR A 153 6.72 -10.60 11.19
CA THR A 153 7.52 -11.81 11.00
C THR A 153 7.56 -12.21 9.53
N LYS A 154 8.46 -13.14 9.18
CA LYS A 154 8.53 -13.73 7.83
C LYS A 154 7.22 -14.38 7.42
N GLU A 155 6.62 -15.15 8.34
CA GLU A 155 5.35 -15.85 8.13
C GLU A 155 4.20 -14.86 7.88
N GLU A 156 4.15 -13.76 8.61
CA GLU A 156 3.15 -12.71 8.40
C GLU A 156 3.31 -12.03 7.03
N ILE A 157 4.54 -11.77 6.58
CA ILE A 157 4.80 -11.26 5.23
C ILE A 157 4.31 -12.25 4.16
N ILE A 158 4.56 -13.55 4.34
CA ILE A 158 4.06 -14.58 3.44
C ILE A 158 2.53 -14.57 3.39
N GLU A 159 1.86 -14.47 4.54
CA GLU A 159 0.39 -14.39 4.58
C GLU A 159 -0.16 -13.12 3.92
N ILE A 160 0.53 -11.98 4.05
CA ILE A 160 0.14 -10.74 3.35
C ILE A 160 0.26 -10.95 1.83
N TYR A 161 1.34 -11.57 1.33
CA TYR A 161 1.47 -11.87 -0.10
C TYR A 161 0.37 -12.81 -0.61
N LYS A 162 -0.02 -13.81 0.15
CA LYS A 162 -1.11 -14.74 -0.22
C LYS A 162 -2.48 -14.04 -0.34
N LYS A 163 -2.73 -12.99 0.44
CA LYS A 163 -3.97 -12.19 0.39
C LYS A 163 -4.12 -11.39 -0.91
N LEU A 164 -3.11 -11.31 -1.76
CA LEU A 164 -3.17 -10.57 -3.02
C LEU A 164 -3.95 -11.30 -4.12
N PHE A 165 -4.36 -12.55 -3.87
CA PHE A 165 -5.12 -13.45 -4.74
C PHE A 165 -6.46 -13.81 -4.10
#